data_07b1b9a14ceb1297a175c535a29fbc28
#
_entry.id   07b1b9a14ceb1297a175c535a29fbc28
#
_cell.length_a   1.000
_cell.length_b   1.000
_cell.length_c   1.000
_cell.angle_alpha   90.00
_cell.angle_beta   90.00
_cell.angle_gamma   90.00
#
_symmetry.space_group_name_H-M   'P 1'
#
loop_
_entity.id
_entity.type
_entity.pdbx_description
1 polymer ?
#
loop_
_entity_poly.entity_id
_entity_poly.type
_entity_poly.pdbx_seq_one_letter_code
_entity_poly.pdbx_strand_id
1 'polypeptide(L)'
;VLWQEYIPPLIAIEFVSGDGSEDRDRTPLSQISGERQKPGKFWVYEQVIRPAFYAIYEVQKANVEVYRLIANHYELVAANERGHYPIEPMGVELGIWLGQYGNLELPWLRWWDSQGNLLLTGDERARIERHRAEAERQRAERLAELLRSLLN
;
A
#
# COMPACT_ATOMS: atom_id res chain seq x y z
N VAL A 1 -9.25 20.43 0.02
CA VAL A 1 -7.87 20.58 0.46
C VAL A 1 -7.82 20.26 1.95
N LEU A 2 -7.19 19.14 2.31
CA LEU A 2 -7.17 18.60 3.69
C LEU A 2 -6.73 19.62 4.76
N TRP A 3 -5.82 20.50 4.42
CA TRP A 3 -5.28 21.50 5.33
C TRP A 3 -6.30 22.57 5.79
N GLN A 4 -7.32 22.81 5.00
CA GLN A 4 -8.35 23.79 5.35
C GLN A 4 -9.39 23.23 6.32
N GLU A 5 -9.56 21.92 6.34
CA GLU A 5 -10.54 21.24 7.15
C GLU A 5 -9.96 20.55 8.38
N TYR A 6 -8.63 20.59 8.56
CA TYR A 6 -7.91 19.92 9.65
C TYR A 6 -8.23 18.41 9.79
N ILE A 7 -8.59 17.77 8.68
CA ILE A 7 -8.86 16.34 8.66
C ILE A 7 -7.56 15.60 8.40
N PRO A 8 -7.02 14.83 9.36
CA PRO A 8 -5.82 14.05 9.14
C PRO A 8 -6.11 12.91 8.15
N PRO A 9 -5.12 12.48 7.34
CA PRO A 9 -5.26 11.29 6.54
C PRO A 9 -5.43 10.07 7.46
N LEU A 10 -6.14 9.05 6.97
CA LEU A 10 -6.29 7.81 7.73
C LEU A 10 -4.96 7.07 7.87
N ILE A 11 -4.17 7.03 6.80
CA ILE A 11 -2.83 6.46 6.78
C ILE A 11 -1.87 7.36 6.04
N ALA A 12 -0.65 7.49 6.56
CA ALA A 12 0.49 8.05 5.87
C ALA A 12 1.51 6.94 5.63
N ILE A 13 2.08 6.89 4.42
CA ILE A 13 3.08 5.88 4.05
C ILE A 13 4.33 6.59 3.56
N GLU A 14 5.45 6.36 4.24
CA GLU A 14 6.76 6.84 3.84
C GLU A 14 7.55 5.71 3.17
N PHE A 15 8.11 6.04 2.02
CA PHE A 15 9.08 5.19 1.34
C PHE A 15 10.47 5.65 1.73
N VAL A 16 11.18 4.78 2.42
CA VAL A 16 12.50 5.11 2.96
C VAL A 16 13.46 5.49 1.85
N SER A 17 14.09 6.66 2.02
CA SER A 17 15.27 7.10 1.28
C SER A 17 16.49 7.02 2.22
N GLY A 18 17.60 6.53 1.70
CA GLY A 18 18.81 6.34 2.53
C GLY A 18 18.70 5.18 3.52
N ASP A 19 19.09 5.41 4.77
CA ASP A 19 19.11 4.39 5.83
C ASP A 19 17.81 4.32 6.66
N GLY A 20 16.84 5.21 6.38
CA GLY A 20 15.56 5.27 7.09
C GLY A 20 15.61 5.90 8.47
N SER A 21 16.74 6.50 8.85
CA SER A 21 16.88 7.16 10.15
C SER A 21 15.95 8.38 10.25
N GLU A 22 15.79 9.14 9.17
CA GLU A 22 14.91 10.31 9.15
C GLU A 22 13.44 9.94 9.37
N ASP A 23 12.99 8.82 8.82
CA ASP A 23 11.58 8.40 8.92
C ASP A 23 11.22 7.91 10.33
N ARG A 24 12.24 7.56 11.13
CA ARG A 24 12.13 7.10 12.52
C ARG A 24 12.57 8.14 13.54
N ASP A 25 12.98 9.32 13.08
CA ASP A 25 13.45 10.39 13.97
C ASP A 25 12.28 10.97 14.78
N ARG A 26 12.41 10.87 16.11
CA ARG A 26 11.42 11.33 17.10
C ARG A 26 11.82 12.63 17.79
N THR A 27 12.81 13.35 17.26
CA THR A 27 13.28 14.60 17.86
C THR A 27 12.14 15.63 17.93
N PRO A 28 11.74 16.05 19.14
CA PRO A 28 10.65 17.00 19.31
C PRO A 28 11.07 18.42 18.95
N LEU A 29 10.10 19.25 18.56
CA LEU A 29 10.33 20.66 18.24
C LEU A 29 11.01 21.42 19.39
N SER A 30 10.72 21.07 20.64
CA SER A 30 11.31 21.70 21.83
C SER A 30 12.82 21.48 22.00
N GLN A 31 13.40 20.49 21.33
CA GLN A 31 14.84 20.19 21.38
C GLN A 31 15.62 20.82 20.22
N ILE A 32 14.96 21.56 19.36
CA ILE A 32 15.60 22.20 18.22
C ILE A 32 16.23 23.51 18.67
N SER A 33 17.54 23.60 18.48
CA SER A 33 18.30 24.83 18.68
C SER A 33 18.98 25.24 17.38
N GLY A 34 18.51 26.32 16.80
CA GLY A 34 19.10 26.91 15.58
C GLY A 34 18.16 26.97 14.37
N GLU A 35 18.40 27.90 13.47
CA GLU A 35 17.53 28.23 12.34
C GLU A 35 17.40 27.15 11.25
N ARG A 36 18.22 26.09 11.30
CA ARG A 36 18.28 25.04 10.26
C ARG A 36 17.86 23.64 10.73
N GLN A 37 17.52 23.49 11.99
CA GLN A 37 17.08 22.20 12.50
C GLN A 37 15.57 22.04 12.35
N LYS A 38 15.15 20.85 11.93
CA LYS A 38 13.76 20.46 11.80
C LYS A 38 13.41 19.42 12.86
N PRO A 39 12.17 19.36 13.33
CA PRO A 39 11.73 18.25 14.17
C PRO A 39 11.80 16.94 13.38
N GLY A 40 11.98 15.85 14.10
CA GLY A 40 12.02 14.52 13.51
C GLY A 40 10.72 14.19 12.78
N LYS A 41 10.83 13.49 11.65
CA LYS A 41 9.70 13.18 10.79
C LYS A 41 8.64 12.35 11.52
N PHE A 42 9.08 11.34 12.31
CA PHE A 42 8.17 10.53 13.11
C PHE A 42 7.40 11.38 14.14
N TRP A 43 8.10 12.30 14.81
CA TRP A 43 7.46 13.22 15.75
C TRP A 43 6.42 14.11 15.07
N VAL A 44 6.70 14.61 13.86
CA VAL A 44 5.75 15.42 13.09
C VAL A 44 4.49 14.63 12.75
N TYR A 45 4.64 13.37 12.32
CA TYR A 45 3.47 12.54 12.06
C TYR A 45 2.68 12.23 13.33
N GLU A 46 3.37 11.94 14.42
CA GLU A 46 2.74 11.59 15.70
C GLU A 46 2.02 12.77 16.36
N GLN A 47 2.64 13.96 16.37
CA GLN A 47 2.17 15.09 17.16
C GLN A 47 1.44 16.16 16.37
N VAL A 48 1.73 16.30 15.06
CA VAL A 48 1.22 17.40 14.24
C VAL A 48 0.18 16.91 13.23
N ILE A 49 0.55 15.97 12.35
CA ILE A 49 -0.33 15.50 11.27
C ILE A 49 -1.36 14.50 11.80
N ARG A 50 -0.93 13.59 12.66
CA ARG A 50 -1.74 12.62 13.41
C ARG A 50 -2.60 11.69 12.54
N PRO A 51 -2.08 11.07 11.48
CA PRO A 51 -2.81 10.00 10.80
C PRO A 51 -3.07 8.85 11.76
N ALA A 52 -4.21 8.17 11.61
CA ALA A 52 -4.53 7.02 12.46
C ALA A 52 -3.51 5.89 12.31
N PHE A 53 -2.90 5.78 11.13
CA PHE A 53 -1.81 4.85 10.86
C PHE A 53 -0.63 5.56 10.20
N TYR A 54 0.57 5.16 10.56
CA TYR A 54 1.81 5.59 9.93
C TYR A 54 2.62 4.36 9.53
N ALA A 55 2.96 4.26 8.25
CA ALA A 55 3.74 3.14 7.73
C ALA A 55 5.07 3.62 7.16
N ILE A 56 6.14 2.88 7.44
CA ILE A 56 7.50 3.10 6.94
C ILE A 56 7.89 1.89 6.12
N TYR A 57 8.11 2.07 4.82
CA TYR A 57 8.42 0.99 3.91
C TYR A 57 9.83 1.09 3.34
N GLU A 58 10.64 0.07 3.59
CA GLU A 58 12.01 -0.08 3.10
C GLU A 58 12.05 -1.10 1.95
N VAL A 59 12.07 -0.61 0.70
CA VAL A 59 12.06 -1.47 -0.50
C VAL A 59 13.22 -2.45 -0.52
N GLN A 60 14.44 -1.96 -0.23
CA GLN A 60 15.67 -2.77 -0.29
C GLN A 60 15.69 -3.92 0.73
N LYS A 61 15.05 -3.74 1.85
CA LYS A 61 14.97 -4.76 2.90
C LYS A 61 13.70 -5.59 2.82
N ALA A 62 12.78 -5.26 1.91
CA ALA A 62 11.45 -5.85 1.86
C ALA A 62 10.77 -5.81 3.24
N ASN A 63 10.86 -4.66 3.92
CA ASN A 63 10.35 -4.50 5.28
C ASN A 63 9.36 -3.34 5.37
N VAL A 64 8.26 -3.55 6.08
CA VAL A 64 7.31 -2.50 6.41
C VAL A 64 7.05 -2.51 7.91
N GLU A 65 7.10 -1.34 8.51
CA GLU A 65 6.67 -1.09 9.88
C GLU A 65 5.37 -0.31 9.81
N VAL A 66 4.38 -0.73 10.57
CA VAL A 66 3.09 -0.03 10.65
C VAL A 66 2.85 0.36 12.09
N TYR A 67 2.54 1.62 12.30
CA TYR A 67 2.22 2.19 13.60
C TYR A 67 0.78 2.65 13.61
N ARG A 68 0.10 2.47 14.73
CA ARG A 68 -1.24 2.96 14.98
C ARG A 68 -1.22 4.02 16.07
N LEU A 69 -1.93 5.12 15.85
CA LEU A 69 -2.06 6.18 16.83
C LEU A 69 -3.05 5.77 17.91
N ILE A 70 -2.53 5.57 19.12
CA ILE A 70 -3.33 5.23 20.31
C ILE A 70 -3.13 6.35 21.33
N ALA A 71 -4.24 6.98 21.73
CA ALA A 71 -4.24 8.19 22.53
C ALA A 71 -3.41 9.32 21.86
N ASN A 72 -2.12 9.44 22.14
CA ASN A 72 -1.25 10.48 21.59
C ASN A 72 0.10 9.93 21.12
N HIS A 73 0.24 8.60 21.03
CA HIS A 73 1.50 7.96 20.67
C HIS A 73 1.29 6.88 19.62
N TYR A 74 2.28 6.69 18.77
CA TYR A 74 2.31 5.58 17.84
C TYR A 74 2.81 4.31 18.52
N GLU A 75 1.99 3.28 18.46
CA GLU A 75 2.34 1.93 18.85
C GLU A 75 2.54 1.06 17.61
N LEU A 76 3.60 0.24 17.64
CA LEU A 76 3.90 -0.68 16.54
C LEU A 76 2.81 -1.75 16.46
N VAL A 77 2.25 -1.93 15.28
CA VAL A 77 1.26 -2.96 14.99
C VAL A 77 1.96 -4.26 14.65
N ALA A 78 1.53 -5.37 15.25
CA ALA A 78 1.99 -6.68 14.87
C ALA A 78 1.33 -7.13 13.56
N ALA A 79 2.10 -7.74 12.67
CA ALA A 79 1.54 -8.38 11.50
C ALA A 79 0.66 -9.58 11.90
N ASN A 80 -0.37 -9.85 11.10
CA ASN A 80 -1.19 -11.05 11.26
C ASN A 80 -0.44 -12.30 10.75
N GLU A 81 -1.08 -13.46 10.82
CA GLU A 81 -0.50 -14.76 10.39
C GLU A 81 -0.06 -14.78 8.91
N ARG A 82 -0.59 -13.90 8.08
CA ARG A 82 -0.23 -13.72 6.66
C ARG A 82 0.94 -12.76 6.45
N GLY A 83 1.46 -12.14 7.52
CA GLY A 83 2.47 -11.09 7.42
C GLY A 83 1.89 -9.74 6.98
N HIS A 84 0.58 -9.55 7.06
CA HIS A 84 -0.09 -8.30 6.68
C HIS A 84 -0.51 -7.51 7.93
N TYR A 85 -0.67 -6.20 7.75
CA TYR A 85 -1.06 -5.26 8.77
C TYR A 85 -2.50 -4.80 8.53
N PRO A 86 -3.46 -5.18 9.38
CA PRO A 86 -4.85 -4.75 9.22
C PRO A 86 -5.00 -3.24 9.40
N ILE A 87 -5.70 -2.61 8.44
CA ILE A 87 -6.13 -1.21 8.52
C ILE A 87 -7.66 -1.23 8.63
N GLU A 88 -8.14 -1.52 9.83
CA GLU A 88 -9.54 -1.87 10.09
C GLU A 88 -10.55 -0.84 9.56
N PRO A 89 -10.31 0.49 9.68
CA PRO A 89 -11.25 1.47 9.14
C PRO A 89 -11.41 1.45 7.63
N MET A 90 -10.44 0.88 6.91
CA MET A 90 -10.50 0.70 5.44
C MET A 90 -11.00 -0.69 5.05
N GLY A 91 -11.10 -1.64 5.99
CA GLY A 91 -11.46 -3.02 5.70
C GLY A 91 -10.42 -3.76 4.83
N VAL A 92 -9.16 -3.31 4.86
CA VAL A 92 -8.06 -3.88 4.07
C VAL A 92 -6.84 -4.16 4.94
N GLU A 93 -5.89 -4.90 4.38
CA GLU A 93 -4.60 -5.16 5.00
C GLU A 93 -3.48 -4.59 4.11
N LEU A 94 -2.46 -4.03 4.74
CA LEU A 94 -1.24 -3.60 4.08
C LEU A 94 -0.20 -4.71 4.17
N GLY A 95 0.43 -5.08 3.06
CA GLY A 95 1.42 -6.15 3.05
C GLY A 95 2.40 -6.03 1.90
N ILE A 96 3.40 -6.91 1.89
CA ILE A 96 4.42 -6.97 0.84
C ILE A 96 4.08 -8.10 -0.12
N TRP A 97 4.08 -7.78 -1.40
CA TRP A 97 3.90 -8.71 -2.49
C TRP A 97 5.18 -8.78 -3.34
N LEU A 98 5.78 -9.97 -3.40
CA LEU A 98 6.89 -10.24 -4.33
C LEU A 98 6.31 -10.54 -5.70
N GLY A 99 6.55 -9.69 -6.66
CA GLY A 99 6.04 -9.89 -8.00
C GLY A 99 6.48 -8.84 -8.99
N GLN A 100 6.05 -9.05 -10.22
CA GLN A 100 6.40 -8.20 -11.34
C GLN A 100 5.32 -7.14 -11.56
N TYR A 101 5.71 -5.88 -11.49
CA TYR A 101 4.90 -4.75 -11.92
C TYR A 101 5.67 -3.91 -12.94
N GLY A 102 5.07 -3.71 -14.12
CA GLY A 102 5.81 -3.19 -15.26
C GLY A 102 6.94 -4.13 -15.66
N ASN A 103 8.15 -3.61 -15.74
CA ASN A 103 9.37 -4.38 -16.09
C ASN A 103 10.25 -4.69 -14.87
N LEU A 104 9.73 -4.47 -13.65
CA LEU A 104 10.50 -4.62 -12.41
C LEU A 104 9.88 -5.68 -11.53
N GLU A 105 10.73 -6.60 -11.06
CA GLU A 105 10.37 -7.56 -10.02
C GLU A 105 10.94 -7.07 -8.70
N LEU A 106 10.06 -6.62 -7.82
CA LEU A 106 10.41 -6.02 -6.54
C LEU A 106 9.42 -6.48 -5.44
N PRO A 107 9.80 -6.31 -4.17
CA PRO A 107 8.86 -6.41 -3.07
C PRO A 107 7.98 -5.16 -3.03
N TRP A 108 6.82 -5.24 -3.66
CA TRP A 108 5.87 -4.13 -3.72
C TRP A 108 5.01 -4.06 -2.47
N LEU A 109 4.79 -2.86 -1.96
CA LEU A 109 3.80 -2.64 -0.94
C LEU A 109 2.41 -2.63 -1.58
N ARG A 110 1.52 -3.51 -1.14
CA ARG A 110 0.21 -3.75 -1.75
C ARG A 110 -0.89 -3.82 -0.69
N TRP A 111 -2.10 -3.71 -1.19
CA TRP A 111 -3.32 -3.87 -0.41
C TRP A 111 -3.94 -5.25 -0.62
N TRP A 112 -4.52 -5.78 0.44
CA TRP A 112 -5.17 -7.07 0.50
C TRP A 112 -6.55 -6.90 1.12
N ASP A 113 -7.52 -7.74 0.76
CA ASP A 113 -8.77 -7.77 1.50
C ASP A 113 -8.61 -8.50 2.84
N SER A 114 -9.64 -8.45 3.69
CA SER A 114 -9.63 -9.11 5.01
C SER A 114 -9.56 -10.64 4.94
N GLN A 115 -9.75 -11.23 3.75
CA GLN A 115 -9.63 -12.67 3.50
C GLN A 115 -8.25 -13.05 3.00
N GLY A 116 -7.37 -12.07 2.75
CA GLY A 116 -6.02 -12.28 2.27
C GLY A 116 -5.91 -12.38 0.75
N ASN A 117 -6.90 -11.90 -0.01
CA ASN A 117 -6.79 -11.79 -1.46
C ASN A 117 -6.15 -10.45 -1.84
N LEU A 118 -5.18 -10.50 -2.75
CA LEU A 118 -4.52 -9.30 -3.27
C LEU A 118 -5.52 -8.41 -4.01
N LEU A 119 -5.59 -7.14 -3.64
CA LEU A 119 -6.38 -6.16 -4.35
C LEU A 119 -5.65 -5.76 -5.63
N LEU A 120 -6.30 -6.03 -6.76
CA LEU A 120 -5.74 -5.76 -8.08
C LEU A 120 -5.74 -4.26 -8.38
N THR A 121 -4.67 -3.79 -9.02
CA THR A 121 -4.61 -2.44 -9.61
C THR A 121 -5.59 -2.32 -10.78
N GLY A 122 -5.85 -1.07 -11.21
CA GLY A 122 -6.68 -0.82 -12.39
C GLY A 122 -6.13 -1.51 -13.65
N ASP A 123 -4.82 -1.46 -13.84
CA ASP A 123 -4.16 -2.09 -15.01
C ASP A 123 -4.24 -3.62 -14.97
N GLU A 124 -4.07 -4.22 -13.80
CA GLU A 124 -4.21 -5.67 -13.63
C GLU A 124 -5.62 -6.12 -13.95
N ARG A 125 -6.63 -5.40 -13.44
CA ARG A 125 -8.05 -5.68 -13.77
C ARG A 125 -8.31 -5.54 -15.26
N ALA A 126 -7.87 -4.45 -15.87
CA ALA A 126 -8.05 -4.22 -17.31
C ALA A 126 -7.36 -5.29 -18.16
N ARG A 127 -6.21 -5.80 -17.73
CA ARG A 127 -5.50 -6.90 -18.40
C ARG A 127 -6.27 -8.20 -18.30
N ILE A 128 -6.79 -8.54 -17.13
CA ILE A 128 -7.60 -9.75 -16.92
C ILE A 128 -8.85 -9.71 -17.77
N GLU A 129 -9.57 -8.59 -17.80
CA GLU A 129 -10.78 -8.44 -18.61
C GLU A 129 -10.50 -8.54 -20.11
N ARG A 130 -9.40 -7.97 -20.59
CA ARG A 130 -8.98 -8.12 -22.00
C ARG A 130 -8.70 -9.57 -22.36
N HIS A 131 -7.96 -10.30 -21.52
CA HIS A 131 -7.69 -11.72 -21.74
C HIS A 131 -8.97 -12.56 -21.75
N ARG A 132 -9.91 -12.23 -20.85
CA ARG A 132 -11.20 -12.90 -20.78
C ARG A 132 -12.03 -12.69 -22.05
N ALA A 133 -12.15 -11.43 -22.48
CA ALA A 133 -12.86 -11.08 -23.70
C ALA A 133 -12.26 -11.75 -24.95
N GLU A 134 -10.95 -11.79 -25.06
CA GLU A 134 -10.24 -12.46 -26.16
C GLU A 134 -10.49 -13.98 -26.15
N ALA A 135 -10.44 -14.62 -24.98
CA ALA A 135 -10.73 -16.04 -24.85
C ALA A 135 -12.19 -16.37 -25.23
N GLU A 136 -13.14 -15.54 -24.83
CA GLU A 136 -14.54 -15.68 -25.20
C GLU A 136 -14.74 -15.51 -26.71
N ARG A 137 -14.12 -14.52 -27.33
CA ARG A 137 -14.13 -14.31 -28.76
C ARG A 137 -13.61 -15.54 -29.53
N GLN A 138 -12.44 -16.04 -29.16
CA GLN A 138 -11.86 -17.24 -29.78
C GLN A 138 -12.74 -18.48 -29.61
N ARG A 139 -13.42 -18.60 -28.47
CA ARG A 139 -14.37 -19.68 -28.22
C ARG A 139 -15.58 -19.58 -29.14
N ALA A 140 -16.14 -18.38 -29.30
CA ALA A 140 -17.26 -18.13 -30.18
C ALA A 140 -16.92 -18.38 -31.66
N GLU A 141 -15.73 -17.94 -32.10
CA GLU A 141 -15.22 -18.19 -33.46
C GLU A 141 -15.10 -19.69 -33.75
N ARG A 142 -14.51 -20.47 -32.84
CA ARG A 142 -14.40 -21.92 -32.95
C ARG A 142 -15.74 -22.61 -33.02
N LEU A 143 -16.71 -22.21 -32.21
CA LEU A 143 -18.07 -22.77 -32.26
C LEU A 143 -18.76 -22.44 -33.58
N ALA A 144 -18.62 -21.22 -34.08
CA ALA A 144 -19.18 -20.82 -35.36
C ALA A 144 -18.57 -21.61 -36.54
N GLU A 145 -17.30 -21.94 -36.49
CA GLU A 145 -16.59 -22.73 -37.48
C GLU A 145 -17.05 -24.20 -37.46
N LEU A 146 -17.20 -24.78 -36.28
CA LEU A 146 -17.75 -26.12 -36.09
C LEU A 146 -19.18 -26.22 -36.64
N LEU A 147 -20.03 -25.25 -36.34
CA LEU A 147 -21.42 -25.23 -36.87
C LEU A 147 -21.43 -25.15 -38.37
N ARG A 148 -20.58 -24.34 -39.00
CA ARG A 148 -20.46 -24.26 -40.45
C ARG A 148 -20.02 -25.58 -41.07
N SER A 149 -19.11 -26.32 -40.44
CA SER A 149 -18.63 -27.62 -40.93
C SER A 149 -19.67 -28.75 -40.81
N LEU A 150 -20.61 -28.62 -39.87
CA LEU A 150 -21.70 -29.61 -39.69
C LEU A 150 -22.88 -29.36 -40.62
N LEU A 151 -23.01 -28.18 -41.23
CA LEU A 151 -24.09 -27.79 -42.10
C LEU A 151 -23.75 -27.94 -43.60
N ASN A 152 -22.52 -28.30 -43.94
CA ASN A 152 -22.05 -28.62 -45.29
C ASN A 152 -21.85 -30.14 -45.42
#